data_4e754ea35fe5daff8bef935d87f6b196
#
_entry.id   4e754ea35fe5daff8bef935d87f6b196
#
_cell.length_a   1.000
_cell.length_b   1.000
_cell.length_c   1.000
_cell.angle_alpha   90.00
_cell.angle_beta   90.00
_cell.angle_gamma   90.00
#
_symmetry.space_group_name_H-M   'P 1'
#
loop_
_entity.id
_entity.type
_entity.pdbx_description
1 polymer ?
#
loop_
_entity_poly.entity_id
_entity_poly.type
_entity_poly.pdbx_seq_one_letter_code
_entity_poly.pdbx_strand_id
1 'polypeptide(L)'
;MERSWKKNLLWILVRLHASEKQSVPSWTGFNILVRNDHEVVKDNVGYLPTINAPATNMSTVYEVLTKSLQIKDTLNLQSIVVVFDEALCAKATEIKWKHREQFKDLVLRMGVFHTICTFLSVIGKRFQDAGLRDVIIESGVIAEGSVSGVLEGRAYNRAIRCHKLMFEALNRLALIGFNSWTDEHHKDKKPIVDEFFKGLKALCNKTCEQEFKATVASPSFEEVSRLFGSYMHYLRHGNGKLSKFWMSYVDMVETLLGLLRGSREGDWELHLSSISEIVPWCFAYDNLNYARYLSAYLHEMSHLLEEHPDILEYLRSGGFSVQMNEDNPFGRIPVDQTCEETVNNDTQSSGGTKGFSLRPNVVSKFYLVAEYRSTFLRQLKDILHINWSSFQHKDLQPTRIARDESDVKSIISVLQNTWLNPFNPDLRDLVCLSTGKVATPNVQHDLLQAKDVGEKAYKAFRD
;
A
#
# COMPACT_ATOMS: atom_id res chain seq x y z
N MET A 1 -1.78 13.38 -1.73
CA MET A 1 -2.94 12.65 -1.15
C MET A 1 -4.25 12.99 -1.84
N GLU A 2 -4.68 14.25 -2.01
CA GLU A 2 -5.99 14.62 -2.60
C GLU A 2 -6.24 14.04 -4.00
N ARG A 3 -5.26 14.12 -4.91
CA ARG A 3 -5.37 13.52 -6.25
C ARG A 3 -5.61 12.00 -6.20
N SER A 4 -4.92 11.29 -5.28
CA SER A 4 -5.10 9.84 -5.09
C SER A 4 -6.50 9.52 -4.57
N TRP A 5 -6.99 10.30 -3.60
CA TRP A 5 -8.33 10.16 -3.05
C TRP A 5 -9.41 10.37 -4.13
N LYS A 6 -9.32 11.41 -4.96
CA LYS A 6 -10.25 11.65 -6.09
C LYS A 6 -10.27 10.48 -7.08
N LYS A 7 -9.11 9.90 -7.41
CA LYS A 7 -9.03 8.69 -8.25
C LYS A 7 -9.73 7.47 -7.57
N ASN A 8 -9.54 7.29 -6.27
CA ASN A 8 -10.17 6.20 -5.52
C ASN A 8 -11.68 6.39 -5.43
N LEU A 9 -12.16 7.62 -5.18
CA LEU A 9 -13.57 7.94 -5.18
C LEU A 9 -14.21 7.63 -6.53
N LEU A 10 -13.60 8.09 -7.63
CA LEU A 10 -14.11 7.81 -8.97
C LEU A 10 -14.17 6.30 -9.26
N TRP A 11 -13.12 5.55 -8.89
CA TRP A 11 -13.13 4.09 -9.00
C TRP A 11 -14.35 3.46 -8.29
N ILE A 12 -14.60 3.84 -7.03
CA ILE A 12 -15.73 3.31 -6.25
C ILE A 12 -17.07 3.67 -6.89
N LEU A 13 -17.23 4.93 -7.33
CA LEU A 13 -18.45 5.42 -7.97
C LEU A 13 -18.74 4.68 -9.27
N VAL A 14 -17.72 4.48 -10.12
CA VAL A 14 -17.85 3.74 -11.38
C VAL A 14 -18.25 2.29 -11.13
N ARG A 15 -17.61 1.62 -10.15
CA ARG A 15 -17.97 0.24 -9.79
C ARG A 15 -19.36 0.11 -9.20
N LEU A 16 -19.78 1.06 -8.34
CA LEU A 16 -21.11 1.04 -7.74
C LEU A 16 -22.21 1.19 -8.79
N HIS A 17 -21.99 1.99 -9.84
CA HIS A 17 -22.96 2.28 -10.88
C HIS A 17 -22.85 1.38 -12.11
N ALA A 18 -21.85 0.47 -12.15
CA ALA A 18 -21.73 -0.53 -13.19
C ALA A 18 -22.93 -1.47 -13.20
N SER A 19 -23.51 -1.70 -14.38
CA SER A 19 -24.54 -2.73 -14.57
C SER A 19 -23.91 -4.13 -14.55
N GLU A 20 -24.72 -5.18 -14.38
CA GLU A 20 -24.23 -6.57 -14.41
C GLU A 20 -23.57 -6.96 -15.74
N LYS A 21 -23.87 -6.23 -16.82
CA LYS A 21 -23.25 -6.41 -18.14
C LYS A 21 -21.91 -5.67 -18.29
N GLN A 22 -21.53 -4.82 -17.33
CA GLN A 22 -20.33 -3.99 -17.36
C GLN A 22 -19.28 -4.56 -16.42
N SER A 23 -18.13 -4.91 -16.97
CA SER A 23 -17.03 -5.52 -16.20
C SER A 23 -16.03 -4.45 -15.79
N VAL A 24 -16.26 -3.77 -14.66
CA VAL A 24 -15.34 -2.77 -14.09
C VAL A 24 -14.40 -3.45 -13.10
N PRO A 25 -13.08 -3.42 -13.32
CA PRO A 25 -12.12 -4.09 -12.45
C PRO A 25 -12.06 -3.50 -11.04
N SER A 26 -11.56 -4.29 -10.09
CA SER A 26 -11.18 -3.79 -8.77
C SER A 26 -9.98 -2.83 -8.87
N TRP A 27 -9.58 -2.23 -7.75
CA TRP A 27 -8.63 -1.11 -7.69
C TRP A 27 -7.38 -1.25 -8.57
N THR A 28 -6.70 -2.40 -8.56
CA THR A 28 -5.49 -2.60 -9.37
C THR A 28 -5.81 -2.59 -10.86
N GLY A 29 -6.78 -3.40 -11.30
CA GLY A 29 -7.17 -3.48 -12.71
C GLY A 29 -7.74 -2.16 -13.24
N PHE A 30 -8.52 -1.44 -12.43
CA PHE A 30 -9.01 -0.11 -12.78
C PHE A 30 -7.86 0.87 -13.05
N ASN A 31 -6.83 0.91 -12.17
CA ASN A 31 -5.70 1.80 -12.37
C ASN A 31 -4.80 1.37 -13.54
N ILE A 32 -4.71 0.08 -13.88
CA ILE A 32 -4.06 -0.39 -15.11
C ILE A 32 -4.77 0.19 -16.33
N LEU A 33 -6.11 0.10 -16.38
CA LEU A 33 -6.89 0.62 -17.52
C LEU A 33 -6.77 2.14 -17.65
N VAL A 34 -6.81 2.87 -16.51
CA VAL A 34 -6.69 4.34 -16.50
C VAL A 34 -5.32 4.82 -16.99
N ARG A 35 -4.28 3.98 -16.91
CA ARG A 35 -2.91 4.33 -17.32
C ARG A 35 -2.46 3.64 -18.60
N ASN A 36 -3.34 3.07 -19.36
CA ASN A 36 -3.02 2.22 -20.52
C ASN A 36 -2.25 2.94 -21.66
N ASP A 37 -2.28 4.27 -21.68
CA ASP A 37 -1.58 5.11 -22.68
C ASP A 37 -0.20 5.63 -22.19
N HIS A 38 0.26 5.24 -20.99
CA HIS A 38 1.58 5.59 -20.50
C HIS A 38 2.65 4.68 -21.09
N GLU A 39 3.71 5.30 -21.62
CA GLU A 39 4.92 4.59 -22.00
C GLU A 39 5.57 3.96 -20.75
N VAL A 40 5.94 2.69 -20.88
CA VAL A 40 6.54 1.91 -19.79
C VAL A 40 7.96 1.55 -20.15
N VAL A 41 8.91 2.06 -19.37
CA VAL A 41 10.33 1.73 -19.48
C VAL A 41 10.68 0.69 -18.43
N LYS A 42 11.23 -0.44 -18.87
CA LYS A 42 11.66 -1.53 -18.01
C LYS A 42 13.01 -1.24 -17.38
N ASP A 43 13.11 -1.45 -16.07
CA ASP A 43 14.34 -1.34 -15.34
C ASP A 43 15.22 -2.60 -15.50
N ASN A 44 16.54 -2.43 -15.53
CA ASN A 44 17.49 -3.52 -15.51
C ASN A 44 17.84 -3.89 -14.08
N VAL A 45 17.63 -5.17 -13.72
CA VAL A 45 17.96 -5.71 -12.40
C VAL A 45 19.15 -6.66 -12.52
N GLY A 46 20.24 -6.30 -11.88
CA GLY A 46 21.43 -7.14 -11.74
C GLY A 46 21.54 -7.70 -10.33
N TYR A 47 22.26 -8.80 -10.19
CA TYR A 47 22.53 -9.45 -8.89
C TYR A 47 24.01 -9.38 -8.59
N LEU A 48 24.35 -8.99 -7.36
CA LEU A 48 25.72 -8.88 -6.90
C LEU A 48 26.19 -10.19 -6.25
N PRO A 49 27.53 -10.42 -6.19
CA PRO A 49 28.10 -11.57 -5.47
C PRO A 49 27.61 -11.63 -4.02
N THR A 50 27.28 -12.82 -3.57
CA THR A 50 26.79 -13.04 -2.22
C THR A 50 27.90 -12.88 -1.19
N ILE A 51 27.66 -12.13 -0.12
CA ILE A 51 28.58 -12.02 1.01
C ILE A 51 28.32 -13.19 1.96
N ASN A 52 29.31 -14.05 2.17
CA ASN A 52 29.22 -15.19 3.07
C ASN A 52 29.40 -14.76 4.54
N ALA A 53 28.46 -14.02 5.07
CA ALA A 53 28.42 -13.56 6.46
C ALA A 53 26.98 -13.32 6.91
N PRO A 54 26.68 -13.40 8.22
CA PRO A 54 25.35 -13.08 8.74
C PRO A 54 24.97 -11.64 8.42
N ALA A 55 23.87 -11.44 7.71
CA ALA A 55 23.41 -10.11 7.27
C ALA A 55 23.20 -9.13 8.44
N THR A 56 22.85 -9.65 9.62
CA THR A 56 22.56 -8.84 10.81
C THR A 56 23.79 -8.35 11.59
N ASN A 57 25.00 -8.75 11.20
CA ASN A 57 26.21 -8.27 11.85
C ASN A 57 26.57 -6.85 11.37
N MET A 58 26.97 -5.98 12.32
CA MET A 58 27.39 -4.59 11.99
C MET A 58 28.53 -4.55 10.96
N SER A 59 29.49 -5.48 11.07
CA SER A 59 30.60 -5.59 10.12
C SER A 59 30.14 -5.98 8.70
N THR A 60 29.13 -6.82 8.60
CA THR A 60 28.53 -7.19 7.29
C THR A 60 27.81 -6.01 6.67
N VAL A 61 27.03 -5.26 7.46
CA VAL A 61 26.35 -4.05 6.97
C VAL A 61 27.38 -3.00 6.55
N TYR A 62 28.43 -2.80 7.33
CA TYR A 62 29.53 -1.89 6.97
C TYR A 62 30.18 -2.29 5.62
N GLU A 63 30.42 -3.58 5.41
CA GLU A 63 30.98 -4.09 4.14
C GLU A 63 30.00 -3.86 2.96
N VAL A 64 28.69 -4.03 3.17
CA VAL A 64 27.68 -3.72 2.15
C VAL A 64 27.72 -2.25 1.77
N LEU A 65 27.80 -1.33 2.74
CA LEU A 65 27.90 0.11 2.48
C LEU A 65 29.20 0.45 1.73
N THR A 66 30.32 -0.18 2.11
CA THR A 66 31.62 0.01 1.44
C THR A 66 31.59 -0.48 -0.01
N LYS A 67 30.99 -1.65 -0.25
CA LYS A 67 30.79 -2.17 -1.62
C LYS A 67 29.87 -1.29 -2.45
N SER A 68 28.85 -0.69 -1.85
CA SER A 68 27.97 0.26 -2.53
C SER A 68 28.73 1.50 -3.01
N LEU A 69 29.68 2.02 -2.21
CA LEU A 69 30.56 3.10 -2.66
C LEU A 69 31.49 2.67 -3.80
N GLN A 70 32.04 1.45 -3.75
CA GLN A 70 32.87 0.93 -4.85
C GLN A 70 32.06 0.82 -6.15
N ILE A 71 30.79 0.43 -6.08
CA ILE A 71 29.88 0.40 -7.23
C ILE A 71 29.63 1.83 -7.73
N LYS A 72 29.36 2.78 -6.82
CA LYS A 72 29.20 4.20 -7.15
C LYS A 72 30.40 4.72 -7.94
N ASP A 73 31.63 4.44 -7.46
CA ASP A 73 32.87 4.86 -8.10
C ASP A 73 33.07 4.18 -9.46
N THR A 74 32.78 2.87 -9.55
CA THR A 74 32.91 2.09 -10.80
C THR A 74 31.95 2.61 -11.88
N LEU A 75 30.74 3.03 -11.48
CA LEU A 75 29.73 3.57 -12.37
C LEU A 75 29.86 5.09 -12.56
N ASN A 76 30.85 5.72 -11.94
CA ASN A 76 31.12 7.17 -11.98
C ASN A 76 29.85 8.00 -11.59
N LEU A 77 29.15 7.56 -10.54
CA LEU A 77 28.00 8.27 -9.99
C LEU A 77 28.46 9.26 -8.92
N GLN A 78 27.72 10.36 -8.74
CA GLN A 78 27.96 11.32 -7.65
C GLN A 78 27.51 10.73 -6.31
N SER A 79 26.31 10.14 -6.29
CA SER A 79 25.72 9.53 -5.11
C SER A 79 25.06 8.19 -5.46
N ILE A 80 24.79 7.35 -4.46
CA ILE A 80 24.10 6.07 -4.64
C ILE A 80 23.05 5.85 -3.56
N VAL A 81 21.90 5.28 -3.97
CA VAL A 81 20.80 4.91 -3.06
C VAL A 81 20.95 3.46 -2.64
N VAL A 82 20.89 3.20 -1.34
CA VAL A 82 20.86 1.84 -0.77
C VAL A 82 19.59 1.64 0.01
N VAL A 83 18.86 0.55 -0.29
CA VAL A 83 17.56 0.24 0.34
C VAL A 83 17.73 -0.99 1.23
N PHE A 84 17.26 -0.88 2.46
CA PHE A 84 17.26 -1.95 3.44
C PHE A 84 15.87 -2.18 4.04
N ASP A 85 15.64 -3.38 4.56
CA ASP A 85 14.57 -3.59 5.54
C ASP A 85 14.86 -2.79 6.83
N GLU A 86 13.90 -2.74 7.76
CA GLU A 86 14.04 -1.93 8.98
C GLU A 86 15.25 -2.36 9.82
N ALA A 87 15.46 -3.65 10.03
CA ALA A 87 16.51 -4.16 10.91
C ALA A 87 17.93 -3.84 10.41
N LEU A 88 18.14 -3.86 9.11
CA LEU A 88 19.40 -3.50 8.49
C LEU A 88 19.53 -1.98 8.31
N CYS A 89 18.43 -1.29 7.99
CA CYS A 89 18.39 0.16 7.87
C CYS A 89 18.81 0.85 9.17
N ALA A 90 18.35 0.36 10.32
CA ALA A 90 18.76 0.84 11.63
C ALA A 90 20.29 0.80 11.81
N LYS A 91 20.93 -0.31 11.47
CA LYS A 91 22.39 -0.50 11.55
C LYS A 91 23.14 0.35 10.54
N ALA A 92 22.64 0.40 9.31
CA ALA A 92 23.23 1.22 8.25
C ALA A 92 23.21 2.70 8.63
N THR A 93 22.12 3.17 9.20
CA THR A 93 21.97 4.55 9.70
C THR A 93 22.96 4.83 10.83
N GLU A 94 23.11 3.93 11.80
CA GLU A 94 24.10 4.07 12.88
C GLU A 94 25.53 4.13 12.34
N ILE A 95 25.87 3.27 11.38
CA ILE A 95 27.18 3.27 10.73
C ILE A 95 27.41 4.59 9.99
N LYS A 96 26.45 5.04 9.17
CA LYS A 96 26.53 6.31 8.42
C LYS A 96 26.75 7.49 9.37
N TRP A 97 26.04 7.56 10.49
CA TRP A 97 26.21 8.64 11.48
C TRP A 97 27.56 8.64 12.16
N LYS A 98 28.16 7.46 12.41
CA LYS A 98 29.49 7.34 13.02
C LYS A 98 30.62 7.64 12.02
N HIS A 99 30.40 7.40 10.73
CA HIS A 99 31.39 7.52 9.66
C HIS A 99 30.92 8.48 8.55
N ARG A 100 30.45 9.68 8.94
CA ARG A 100 29.75 10.63 8.04
C ARG A 100 30.54 10.95 6.79
N GLU A 101 31.83 11.30 6.93
CA GLU A 101 32.70 11.66 5.78
C GLU A 101 32.88 10.51 4.79
N GLN A 102 33.01 9.29 5.31
CA GLN A 102 33.20 8.11 4.47
C GLN A 102 31.92 7.78 3.67
N PHE A 103 30.75 7.91 4.28
CA PHE A 103 29.48 7.49 3.70
C PHE A 103 28.57 8.66 3.30
N LYS A 104 29.15 9.85 3.10
CA LYS A 104 28.39 11.06 2.73
C LYS A 104 27.63 10.92 1.41
N ASP A 105 28.18 10.19 0.43
CA ASP A 105 27.57 9.98 -0.89
C ASP A 105 26.52 8.85 -0.92
N LEU A 106 26.21 8.23 0.23
CA LEU A 106 25.17 7.22 0.36
C LEU A 106 23.85 7.84 0.82
N VAL A 107 22.80 7.59 0.07
CA VAL A 107 21.41 7.88 0.50
C VAL A 107 20.76 6.58 0.96
N LEU A 108 20.43 6.50 2.25
CA LEU A 108 19.78 5.33 2.83
C LEU A 108 18.27 5.45 2.70
N ARG A 109 17.63 4.39 2.21
CA ARG A 109 16.17 4.31 2.13
C ARG A 109 15.65 3.09 2.87
N MET A 110 14.52 3.27 3.54
CA MET A 110 13.79 2.17 4.14
C MET A 110 12.95 1.43 3.10
N GLY A 111 12.91 0.11 3.18
CA GLY A 111 12.13 -0.76 2.31
C GLY A 111 10.63 -0.51 2.43
N VAL A 112 9.99 -0.25 1.31
CA VAL A 112 8.56 0.11 1.25
C VAL A 112 7.68 -1.12 1.46
N PHE A 113 8.08 -2.27 0.93
CA PHE A 113 7.35 -3.53 1.08
C PHE A 113 7.20 -3.91 2.57
N HIS A 114 8.29 -3.88 3.31
CA HIS A 114 8.27 -4.19 4.75
C HIS A 114 7.52 -3.13 5.56
N THR A 115 7.58 -1.85 5.15
CA THR A 115 6.76 -0.77 5.74
C THR A 115 5.27 -1.04 5.52
N ILE A 116 4.87 -1.47 4.33
CA ILE A 116 3.48 -1.87 4.05
C ILE A 116 3.07 -3.06 4.93
N CYS A 117 3.89 -4.11 5.05
CA CYS A 117 3.61 -5.27 5.90
C CYS A 117 3.38 -4.87 7.37
N THR A 118 4.22 -3.98 7.89
CA THR A 118 4.07 -3.44 9.26
C THR A 118 2.80 -2.63 9.40
N PHE A 119 2.48 -1.77 8.44
CA PHE A 119 1.25 -0.97 8.51
C PHE A 119 -0.01 -1.83 8.40
N LEU A 120 0.00 -2.89 7.60
CA LEU A 120 -1.06 -3.91 7.58
C LEU A 120 -1.24 -4.56 8.95
N SER A 121 -0.16 -4.88 9.65
CA SER A 121 -0.21 -5.42 11.02
C SER A 121 -0.80 -4.40 12.01
N VAL A 122 -0.49 -3.11 11.87
CA VAL A 122 -1.10 -2.04 12.69
C VAL A 122 -2.61 -1.97 12.46
N ILE A 123 -3.06 -2.01 11.19
CA ILE A 123 -4.49 -2.04 10.86
C ILE A 123 -5.15 -3.29 11.47
N GLY A 124 -4.54 -4.46 11.31
CA GLY A 124 -5.04 -5.69 11.90
C GLY A 124 -5.19 -5.61 13.41
N LYS A 125 -4.13 -5.20 14.13
CA LYS A 125 -4.16 -5.02 15.60
C LYS A 125 -5.27 -4.08 16.08
N ARG A 126 -5.52 -3.00 15.32
CA ARG A 126 -6.51 -2.00 15.69
C ARG A 126 -7.94 -2.49 15.53
N PHE A 127 -8.25 -3.25 14.47
CA PHE A 127 -9.62 -3.52 14.06
C PHE A 127 -10.06 -4.98 14.23
N GLN A 128 -9.15 -5.93 14.48
CA GLN A 128 -9.50 -7.35 14.55
C GLN A 128 -10.62 -7.63 15.57
N ASP A 129 -10.50 -7.10 16.80
CA ASP A 129 -11.43 -7.34 17.91
C ASP A 129 -12.68 -6.43 17.84
N ALA A 130 -12.66 -5.43 16.95
CA ALA A 130 -13.81 -4.58 16.67
C ALA A 130 -14.78 -5.19 15.64
N GLY A 131 -14.46 -6.40 15.15
CA GLY A 131 -15.27 -7.16 14.20
C GLY A 131 -14.65 -7.31 12.81
N LEU A 132 -13.47 -6.74 12.51
CA LEU A 132 -12.83 -6.91 11.19
C LEU A 132 -12.56 -8.38 10.90
N ARG A 133 -11.99 -9.11 11.86
CA ARG A 133 -11.71 -10.55 11.73
C ARG A 133 -12.96 -11.32 11.34
N ASP A 134 -14.04 -11.07 12.05
CA ASP A 134 -15.29 -11.79 11.87
C ASP A 134 -15.95 -11.44 10.53
N VAL A 135 -15.98 -10.14 10.13
CA VAL A 135 -16.52 -9.70 8.83
C VAL A 135 -15.84 -10.40 7.66
N ILE A 136 -14.51 -10.48 7.64
CA ILE A 136 -13.77 -11.08 6.51
C ILE A 136 -13.88 -12.61 6.47
N ILE A 137 -14.16 -13.27 7.59
CA ILE A 137 -14.43 -14.72 7.64
C ILE A 137 -15.86 -14.98 7.19
N GLU A 138 -16.85 -14.33 7.80
CA GLU A 138 -18.28 -14.55 7.53
C GLU A 138 -18.65 -14.23 6.09
N SER A 139 -18.05 -13.17 5.51
CA SER A 139 -18.22 -12.84 4.10
C SER A 139 -17.53 -13.84 3.14
N GLY A 140 -16.77 -14.80 3.64
CA GLY A 140 -16.04 -15.79 2.82
C GLY A 140 -14.83 -15.23 2.07
N VAL A 141 -14.41 -13.99 2.34
CA VAL A 141 -13.26 -13.36 1.68
C VAL A 141 -11.95 -14.02 2.06
N ILE A 142 -11.81 -14.40 3.34
CA ILE A 142 -10.65 -15.09 3.88
C ILE A 142 -11.12 -16.31 4.69
N ALA A 143 -10.55 -17.47 4.41
CA ALA A 143 -10.79 -18.66 5.22
C ALA A 143 -10.19 -18.49 6.64
N GLU A 144 -10.87 -19.01 7.66
CA GLU A 144 -10.49 -18.87 9.06
C GLU A 144 -9.01 -19.25 9.34
N GLY A 145 -8.53 -20.37 8.79
CA GLY A 145 -7.14 -20.81 8.95
C GLY A 145 -6.08 -19.90 8.32
N SER A 146 -6.50 -18.89 7.52
CA SER A 146 -5.58 -17.94 6.86
C SER A 146 -5.68 -16.53 7.43
N VAL A 147 -6.63 -16.25 8.31
CA VAL A 147 -6.96 -14.88 8.76
C VAL A 147 -5.83 -14.23 9.56
N SER A 148 -5.14 -14.98 10.42
CA SER A 148 -4.03 -14.44 11.22
C SER A 148 -2.91 -13.90 10.34
N GLY A 149 -2.52 -14.64 9.28
CA GLY A 149 -1.51 -14.18 8.34
C GLY A 149 -1.91 -12.91 7.58
N VAL A 150 -3.22 -12.71 7.35
CA VAL A 150 -3.76 -11.49 6.73
C VAL A 150 -3.70 -10.31 7.70
N LEU A 151 -4.21 -10.47 8.92
CA LEU A 151 -4.26 -9.42 9.94
C LEU A 151 -2.87 -9.03 10.47
N GLU A 152 -1.91 -9.95 10.46
CA GLU A 152 -0.52 -9.68 10.85
C GLU A 152 0.34 -9.15 9.69
N GLY A 153 -0.21 -8.98 8.50
CA GLY A 153 0.51 -8.47 7.32
C GLY A 153 1.47 -9.48 6.67
N ARG A 154 1.58 -10.72 7.21
CA ARG A 154 2.49 -11.76 6.67
C ARG A 154 2.03 -12.32 5.32
N ALA A 155 0.73 -12.38 5.08
CA ALA A 155 0.16 -12.82 3.81
C ALA A 155 -0.11 -11.62 2.88
N TYR A 156 0.94 -10.90 2.48
CA TYR A 156 0.91 -9.61 1.79
C TYR A 156 -0.17 -9.49 0.71
N ASN A 157 -0.14 -10.31 -0.33
CA ASN A 157 -1.08 -10.22 -1.45
C ASN A 157 -2.54 -10.44 -1.02
N ARG A 158 -2.77 -11.35 -0.05
CA ARG A 158 -4.11 -11.61 0.51
C ARG A 158 -4.57 -10.45 1.38
N ALA A 159 -3.67 -9.89 2.19
CA ALA A 159 -3.95 -8.76 3.06
C ALA A 159 -4.30 -7.50 2.23
N ILE A 160 -3.49 -7.15 1.23
CA ILE A 160 -3.76 -6.04 0.31
C ILE A 160 -5.13 -6.23 -0.38
N ARG A 161 -5.42 -7.44 -0.88
CA ARG A 161 -6.71 -7.71 -1.50
C ARG A 161 -7.86 -7.54 -0.52
N CYS A 162 -7.74 -8.12 0.67
CA CYS A 162 -8.76 -8.05 1.73
C CYS A 162 -9.09 -6.59 2.09
N HIS A 163 -8.06 -5.78 2.37
CA HIS A 163 -8.25 -4.38 2.73
C HIS A 163 -8.83 -3.54 1.57
N LYS A 164 -8.48 -3.81 0.31
CA LYS A 164 -9.10 -3.17 -0.85
C LYS A 164 -10.61 -3.46 -0.94
N LEU A 165 -11.01 -4.72 -0.77
CA LEU A 165 -12.42 -5.12 -0.81
C LEU A 165 -13.22 -4.52 0.36
N MET A 166 -12.65 -4.55 1.56
CA MET A 166 -13.28 -3.95 2.74
C MET A 166 -13.41 -2.42 2.62
N PHE A 167 -12.36 -1.76 2.10
CA PHE A 167 -12.37 -0.32 1.81
C PHE A 167 -13.47 0.05 0.82
N GLU A 168 -13.59 -0.70 -0.28
CA GLU A 168 -14.65 -0.50 -1.26
C GLU A 168 -16.04 -0.72 -0.64
N ALA A 169 -16.22 -1.78 0.14
CA ALA A 169 -17.48 -2.07 0.80
C ALA A 169 -17.91 -0.96 1.77
N LEU A 170 -17.01 -0.48 2.61
CA LEU A 170 -17.28 0.61 3.55
C LEU A 170 -17.62 1.92 2.83
N ASN A 171 -16.90 2.27 1.77
CA ASN A 171 -17.21 3.48 0.99
C ASN A 171 -18.54 3.36 0.28
N ARG A 172 -18.93 2.18 -0.25
CA ARG A 172 -20.27 1.94 -0.82
C ARG A 172 -21.35 2.09 0.24
N LEU A 173 -21.13 1.61 1.47
CA LEU A 173 -22.06 1.83 2.60
C LEU A 173 -22.19 3.31 2.97
N ALA A 174 -21.08 4.04 3.00
CA ALA A 174 -21.07 5.48 3.23
C ALA A 174 -21.85 6.24 2.13
N LEU A 175 -21.70 5.84 0.86
CA LEU A 175 -22.43 6.45 -0.27
C LEU A 175 -23.96 6.25 -0.19
N ILE A 176 -24.44 5.18 0.45
CA ILE A 176 -25.89 5.01 0.70
C ILE A 176 -26.40 6.14 1.60
N GLY A 177 -25.67 6.44 2.69
CA GLY A 177 -26.02 7.53 3.60
C GLY A 177 -25.82 8.93 3.01
N PHE A 178 -24.87 9.07 2.08
CA PHE A 178 -24.55 10.34 1.41
C PHE A 178 -25.74 10.96 0.68
N ASN A 179 -26.54 10.15 0.01
CA ASN A 179 -27.74 10.65 -0.70
C ASN A 179 -28.73 11.29 0.26
N SER A 180 -29.05 10.62 1.37
CA SER A 180 -29.97 11.15 2.39
C SER A 180 -29.40 12.40 3.06
N TRP A 181 -28.10 12.38 3.38
CA TRP A 181 -27.41 13.53 3.96
C TRP A 181 -27.41 14.75 3.01
N THR A 182 -27.25 14.52 1.71
CA THR A 182 -27.30 15.59 0.70
C THR A 182 -28.70 16.18 0.61
N ASP A 183 -29.74 15.34 0.67
CA ASP A 183 -31.15 15.78 0.68
C ASP A 183 -31.49 16.63 1.90
N GLU A 184 -30.86 16.36 3.05
CA GLU A 184 -31.11 17.11 4.30
C GLU A 184 -30.31 18.40 4.39
N HIS A 185 -29.01 18.39 3.97
CA HIS A 185 -28.09 19.47 4.24
C HIS A 185 -27.73 20.33 3.01
N HIS A 186 -27.90 19.78 1.79
CA HIS A 186 -27.49 20.40 0.52
C HIS A 186 -28.51 20.15 -0.60
N LYS A 187 -29.79 20.36 -0.32
CA LYS A 187 -30.90 20.09 -1.23
C LYS A 187 -30.78 20.82 -2.58
N ASP A 188 -30.18 22.00 -2.57
CA ASP A 188 -29.90 22.81 -3.77
C ASP A 188 -28.88 22.17 -4.71
N LYS A 189 -28.00 21.27 -4.18
CA LYS A 189 -26.97 20.57 -4.93
C LYS A 189 -27.38 19.19 -5.44
N LYS A 190 -28.51 18.68 -4.97
CA LYS A 190 -29.03 17.36 -5.36
C LYS A 190 -29.14 17.16 -6.86
N PRO A 191 -29.63 18.13 -7.67
CA PRO A 191 -29.70 17.95 -9.11
C PRO A 191 -28.34 17.71 -9.78
N ILE A 192 -27.27 18.36 -9.30
CA ILE A 192 -25.90 18.18 -9.81
C ILE A 192 -25.39 16.77 -9.50
N VAL A 193 -25.64 16.30 -8.26
CA VAL A 193 -25.26 14.95 -7.80
C VAL A 193 -25.99 13.90 -8.63
N ASP A 194 -27.29 14.05 -8.83
CA ASP A 194 -28.12 13.09 -9.59
C ASP A 194 -27.74 13.06 -11.08
N GLU A 195 -27.45 14.22 -11.67
CA GLU A 195 -26.97 14.31 -13.05
C GLU A 195 -25.61 13.63 -13.22
N PHE A 196 -24.67 13.90 -12.30
CA PHE A 196 -23.37 13.23 -12.29
C PHE A 196 -23.50 11.71 -12.21
N PHE A 197 -24.32 11.18 -11.29
CA PHE A 197 -24.54 9.75 -11.15
C PHE A 197 -25.21 9.11 -12.38
N LYS A 198 -26.10 9.84 -13.07
CA LYS A 198 -26.63 9.38 -14.37
C LYS A 198 -25.54 9.29 -15.43
N GLY A 199 -24.64 10.26 -15.47
CA GLY A 199 -23.51 10.29 -16.41
C GLY A 199 -22.52 9.15 -16.17
N LEU A 200 -22.32 8.70 -14.91
CA LEU A 200 -21.39 7.61 -14.60
C LEU A 200 -21.73 6.29 -15.30
N LYS A 201 -23.01 6.00 -15.56
CA LYS A 201 -23.42 4.79 -16.31
C LYS A 201 -22.87 4.75 -17.71
N ALA A 202 -22.74 5.90 -18.37
CA ALA A 202 -22.09 5.99 -19.67
C ALA A 202 -20.57 5.81 -19.57
N LEU A 203 -19.95 6.35 -18.50
CA LEU A 203 -18.52 6.22 -18.25
C LEU A 203 -18.09 4.78 -17.98
N CYS A 204 -18.94 3.95 -17.34
CA CYS A 204 -18.64 2.55 -17.09
C CYS A 204 -18.38 1.72 -18.38
N ASN A 205 -18.81 2.18 -19.54
CA ASN A 205 -18.55 1.53 -20.83
C ASN A 205 -17.23 1.99 -21.49
N LYS A 206 -16.56 2.96 -20.92
CA LYS A 206 -15.42 3.64 -21.50
C LYS A 206 -14.19 3.39 -20.60
N THR A 207 -13.15 2.82 -21.18
CA THR A 207 -11.94 2.39 -20.47
C THR A 207 -10.70 3.13 -20.96
N CYS A 208 -10.85 4.43 -21.34
CA CYS A 208 -9.71 5.19 -21.78
C CYS A 208 -9.33 6.26 -20.76
N GLU A 209 -8.02 6.49 -20.57
CA GLU A 209 -7.50 7.45 -19.60
C GLU A 209 -7.99 8.87 -19.82
N GLN A 210 -8.15 9.29 -21.07
CA GLN A 210 -8.61 10.64 -21.40
C GLN A 210 -10.01 10.91 -20.84
N GLU A 211 -10.91 9.94 -20.91
CA GLU A 211 -12.26 10.09 -20.36
C GLU A 211 -12.28 10.11 -18.85
N PHE A 212 -11.46 9.29 -18.19
CA PHE A 212 -11.29 9.34 -16.74
C PHE A 212 -10.65 10.66 -16.29
N LYS A 213 -9.61 11.16 -16.98
CA LYS A 213 -9.02 12.46 -16.70
C LYS A 213 -10.03 13.61 -16.91
N ALA A 214 -10.79 13.57 -18.00
CA ALA A 214 -11.83 14.56 -18.27
C ALA A 214 -12.92 14.54 -17.18
N THR A 215 -13.33 13.35 -16.72
CA THR A 215 -14.30 13.23 -15.63
C THR A 215 -13.75 13.77 -14.32
N VAL A 216 -12.52 13.43 -13.94
CA VAL A 216 -11.88 13.96 -12.72
C VAL A 216 -11.72 15.49 -12.77
N ALA A 217 -11.51 16.06 -13.95
CA ALA A 217 -11.39 17.51 -14.17
C ALA A 217 -12.76 18.21 -14.35
N SER A 218 -13.87 17.47 -14.39
CA SER A 218 -15.19 18.07 -14.63
C SER A 218 -15.69 18.85 -13.40
N PRO A 219 -16.37 20.00 -13.60
CA PRO A 219 -16.95 20.76 -12.48
C PRO A 219 -17.98 19.95 -11.67
N SER A 220 -18.71 19.04 -12.31
CA SER A 220 -19.68 18.19 -11.63
C SER A 220 -19.01 17.17 -10.70
N PHE A 221 -17.89 16.55 -11.12
CA PHE A 221 -17.12 15.67 -10.25
C PHE A 221 -16.45 16.45 -9.11
N GLU A 222 -15.93 17.64 -9.39
CA GLU A 222 -15.35 18.49 -8.35
C GLU A 222 -16.38 18.80 -7.24
N GLU A 223 -17.62 19.18 -7.64
CA GLU A 223 -18.69 19.45 -6.68
C GLU A 223 -19.12 18.18 -5.92
N VAL A 224 -19.30 17.05 -6.61
CA VAL A 224 -19.63 15.77 -5.97
C VAL A 224 -18.53 15.32 -5.01
N SER A 225 -17.25 15.45 -5.41
CA SER A 225 -16.13 15.08 -4.55
C SER A 225 -16.04 15.97 -3.32
N ARG A 226 -16.29 17.28 -3.47
CA ARG A 226 -16.33 18.23 -2.35
C ARG A 226 -17.46 17.91 -1.37
N LEU A 227 -18.68 17.64 -1.86
CA LEU A 227 -19.82 17.27 -1.04
C LEU A 227 -19.59 15.93 -0.33
N PHE A 228 -19.07 14.93 -1.04
CA PHE A 228 -18.73 13.65 -0.43
C PHE A 228 -17.63 13.80 0.61
N GLY A 229 -16.62 14.64 0.36
CA GLY A 229 -15.61 14.99 1.35
C GLY A 229 -16.20 15.63 2.61
N SER A 230 -17.19 16.51 2.47
CA SER A 230 -17.91 17.11 3.60
C SER A 230 -18.73 16.07 4.37
N TYR A 231 -19.37 15.13 3.69
CA TYR A 231 -20.07 14.01 4.34
C TYR A 231 -19.11 13.08 5.08
N MET A 232 -17.97 12.75 4.48
CA MET A 232 -16.92 11.94 5.14
C MET A 232 -16.35 12.66 6.38
N HIS A 233 -16.23 14.00 6.31
CA HIS A 233 -15.88 14.82 7.48
C HIS A 233 -16.94 14.74 8.58
N TYR A 234 -18.22 14.82 8.20
CA TYR A 234 -19.34 14.63 9.14
C TYR A 234 -19.27 13.26 9.84
N LEU A 235 -18.99 12.17 9.10
CA LEU A 235 -18.85 10.84 9.69
C LEU A 235 -17.64 10.74 10.66
N ARG A 236 -16.56 11.47 10.40
CA ARG A 236 -15.33 11.48 11.25
C ARG A 236 -15.52 12.29 12.53
N HIS A 237 -16.29 13.37 12.47
CA HIS A 237 -16.33 14.38 13.56
C HIS A 237 -17.72 14.50 14.21
N GLY A 238 -18.73 13.80 13.68
CA GLY A 238 -20.06 13.74 14.29
C GLY A 238 -20.09 12.99 15.62
N ASN A 239 -21.29 12.85 16.19
CA ASN A 239 -21.49 12.29 17.54
C ASN A 239 -21.36 10.74 17.60
N GLY A 240 -21.25 10.04 16.46
CA GLY A 240 -21.14 8.59 16.42
C GLY A 240 -19.71 8.10 16.65
N LYS A 241 -19.44 7.48 17.80
CA LYS A 241 -18.13 6.91 18.11
C LYS A 241 -17.78 5.74 17.18
N LEU A 242 -18.79 4.92 16.82
CA LEU A 242 -18.61 3.80 15.90
C LEU A 242 -18.19 4.28 14.50
N SER A 243 -18.93 5.26 13.94
CA SER A 243 -18.60 5.81 12.63
C SER A 243 -17.22 6.48 12.63
N LYS A 244 -16.88 7.28 13.65
CA LYS A 244 -15.53 7.88 13.82
C LYS A 244 -14.44 6.82 13.81
N PHE A 245 -14.63 5.71 14.55
CA PHE A 245 -13.65 4.63 14.63
C PHE A 245 -13.48 3.92 13.28
N TRP A 246 -14.57 3.56 12.59
CA TRP A 246 -14.49 2.89 11.29
C TRP A 246 -14.08 3.83 10.15
N MET A 247 -14.33 5.12 10.28
CA MET A 247 -13.73 6.11 9.38
C MET A 247 -12.20 6.14 9.52
N SER A 248 -11.63 5.92 10.71
CA SER A 248 -10.18 5.76 10.83
C SER A 248 -9.64 4.53 10.09
N TYR A 249 -10.44 3.45 9.93
CA TYR A 249 -10.09 2.33 9.05
C TYR A 249 -10.02 2.76 7.59
N VAL A 250 -11.04 3.48 7.13
CA VAL A 250 -11.07 4.02 5.76
C VAL A 250 -9.85 4.90 5.50
N ASP A 251 -9.49 5.79 6.43
CA ASP A 251 -8.34 6.68 6.33
C ASP A 251 -7.00 5.92 6.31
N MET A 252 -6.84 4.89 7.16
CA MET A 252 -5.65 4.06 7.17
C MET A 252 -5.51 3.26 5.86
N VAL A 253 -6.59 2.71 5.33
CA VAL A 253 -6.54 1.99 4.06
C VAL A 253 -6.35 2.96 2.88
N GLU A 254 -6.90 4.18 2.93
CA GLU A 254 -6.60 5.23 1.95
C GLU A 254 -5.10 5.56 1.92
N THR A 255 -4.48 5.69 3.09
CA THR A 255 -3.01 5.89 3.22
C THR A 255 -2.23 4.70 2.65
N LEU A 256 -2.66 3.47 2.94
CA LEU A 256 -2.09 2.24 2.37
C LEU A 256 -2.18 2.23 0.84
N LEU A 257 -3.34 2.57 0.28
CA LEU A 257 -3.53 2.67 -1.17
C LEU A 257 -2.72 3.81 -1.77
N GLY A 258 -2.54 4.92 -1.06
CA GLY A 258 -1.65 6.02 -1.43
C GLY A 258 -0.19 5.56 -1.55
N LEU A 259 0.33 4.82 -0.57
CA LEU A 259 1.69 4.28 -0.59
C LEU A 259 1.89 3.26 -1.73
N LEU A 260 0.91 2.38 -1.94
CA LEU A 260 0.91 1.43 -3.05
C LEU A 260 0.88 2.15 -4.41
N ARG A 261 0.03 3.18 -4.56
CA ARG A 261 -0.06 4.00 -5.77
C ARG A 261 1.23 4.75 -6.02
N GLY A 262 1.80 5.40 -5.00
CA GLY A 262 3.08 6.09 -5.11
C GLY A 262 4.15 5.19 -5.71
N SER A 263 4.30 3.96 -5.18
CA SER A 263 5.23 2.97 -5.73
C SER A 263 4.88 2.55 -7.15
N ARG A 264 3.61 2.27 -7.45
CA ARG A 264 3.16 1.75 -8.75
C ARG A 264 3.16 2.78 -9.87
N GLU A 265 2.94 4.05 -9.54
CA GLU A 265 2.97 5.17 -10.48
C GLU A 265 4.36 5.85 -10.55
N GLY A 266 5.27 5.54 -9.63
CA GLY A 266 6.55 6.25 -9.49
C GLY A 266 6.37 7.67 -8.92
N ASP A 267 5.31 7.94 -8.15
CA ASP A 267 4.99 9.25 -7.58
C ASP A 267 5.69 9.41 -6.22
N TRP A 268 6.83 10.09 -6.24
CA TRP A 268 7.68 10.32 -5.08
C TRP A 268 7.00 11.14 -3.98
N GLU A 269 6.29 12.20 -4.35
CA GLU A 269 5.62 13.06 -3.38
C GLU A 269 4.46 12.34 -2.69
N LEU A 270 3.71 11.52 -3.43
CA LEU A 270 2.67 10.68 -2.86
C LEU A 270 3.24 9.61 -1.92
N HIS A 271 4.41 9.04 -2.28
CA HIS A 271 5.15 8.12 -1.42
C HIS A 271 5.49 8.77 -0.07
N LEU A 272 6.17 9.93 -0.08
CA LEU A 272 6.55 10.63 1.16
C LEU A 272 5.35 11.05 1.98
N SER A 273 4.30 11.60 1.34
CA SER A 273 3.07 11.97 2.03
C SER A 273 2.41 10.77 2.72
N SER A 274 2.41 9.59 2.07
CA SER A 274 1.85 8.38 2.66
C SER A 274 2.68 7.86 3.83
N ILE A 275 4.02 7.91 3.73
CA ILE A 275 4.91 7.56 4.86
C ILE A 275 4.67 8.50 6.04
N SER A 276 4.54 9.80 5.80
CA SER A 276 4.27 10.80 6.85
C SER A 276 2.97 10.48 7.63
N GLU A 277 1.93 10.02 6.94
CA GLU A 277 0.67 9.60 7.58
C GLU A 277 0.79 8.26 8.34
N ILE A 278 1.76 7.40 8.00
CA ILE A 278 1.99 6.12 8.69
C ILE A 278 2.75 6.31 10.01
N VAL A 279 3.68 7.25 10.08
CA VAL A 279 4.56 7.43 11.25
C VAL A 279 3.79 7.60 12.57
N PRO A 280 2.75 8.44 12.69
CA PRO A 280 1.96 8.55 13.92
C PRO A 280 1.36 7.21 14.37
N TRP A 281 0.93 6.37 13.45
CA TRP A 281 0.41 5.05 13.77
C TRP A 281 1.47 4.10 14.29
N CYS A 282 2.73 4.23 13.83
CA CYS A 282 3.85 3.45 14.38
C CYS A 282 4.13 3.83 15.84
N PHE A 283 4.03 5.12 16.20
CA PHE A 283 4.11 5.57 17.59
C PHE A 283 2.93 5.08 18.43
N ALA A 284 1.70 5.17 17.90
CA ALA A 284 0.49 4.78 18.62
C ALA A 284 0.39 3.28 18.93
N TYR A 285 1.06 2.42 18.15
CA TYR A 285 1.00 0.96 18.27
C TYR A 285 2.34 0.32 18.62
N ASP A 286 3.25 1.08 19.25
CA ASP A 286 4.54 0.61 19.78
C ASP A 286 5.44 -0.09 18.74
N ASN A 287 5.34 0.28 17.45
CA ASN A 287 6.29 -0.12 16.45
C ASN A 287 7.52 0.82 16.48
N LEU A 288 8.23 0.82 17.60
CA LEU A 288 9.22 1.83 17.95
C LEU A 288 10.36 1.98 16.95
N ASN A 289 10.80 0.88 16.35
CA ASN A 289 11.85 0.93 15.33
C ASN A 289 11.36 1.65 14.07
N TYR A 290 10.16 1.28 13.57
CA TYR A 290 9.55 1.99 12.43
C TYR A 290 9.26 3.46 12.77
N ALA A 291 8.78 3.75 13.98
CA ALA A 291 8.54 5.11 14.43
C ALA A 291 9.82 5.96 14.35
N ARG A 292 10.96 5.46 14.87
CA ARG A 292 12.26 6.15 14.87
C ARG A 292 12.83 6.31 13.44
N TYR A 293 12.94 5.20 12.72
CA TYR A 293 13.69 5.18 11.46
C TYR A 293 12.89 5.73 10.28
N LEU A 294 11.54 5.66 10.28
CA LEU A 294 10.74 6.39 9.30
C LEU A 294 10.78 7.90 9.57
N SER A 295 10.85 8.33 10.85
CA SER A 295 11.02 9.76 11.18
C SER A 295 12.37 10.28 10.69
N ALA A 296 13.46 9.54 10.95
CA ALA A 296 14.79 9.86 10.45
C ALA A 296 14.84 9.87 8.91
N TYR A 297 14.20 8.88 8.27
CA TYR A 297 14.06 8.80 6.83
C TYR A 297 13.35 10.02 6.25
N LEU A 298 12.21 10.44 6.80
CA LEU A 298 11.48 11.62 6.33
C LEU A 298 12.33 12.89 6.49
N HIS A 299 13.08 13.00 7.58
CA HIS A 299 13.99 14.11 7.81
C HIS A 299 15.11 14.14 6.75
N GLU A 300 15.80 13.02 6.50
CA GLU A 300 16.84 12.92 5.47
C GLU A 300 16.28 13.22 4.07
N MET A 301 15.09 12.69 3.73
CA MET A 301 14.45 12.96 2.43
C MET A 301 14.04 14.42 2.24
N SER A 302 13.76 15.17 3.32
CA SER A 302 13.45 16.59 3.23
C SER A 302 14.66 17.46 2.89
N HIS A 303 15.89 16.96 3.11
CA HIS A 303 17.14 17.68 2.82
C HIS A 303 17.83 17.24 1.52
N LEU A 304 17.22 16.29 0.78
CA LEU A 304 17.82 15.78 -0.47
C LEU A 304 18.10 16.86 -1.52
N LEU A 305 17.30 17.94 -1.56
CA LEU A 305 17.53 19.03 -2.51
C LEU A 305 18.86 19.73 -2.24
N GLU A 306 19.26 19.82 -0.98
CA GLU A 306 20.48 20.51 -0.54
C GLU A 306 21.69 19.58 -0.59
N GLU A 307 21.51 18.31 -0.19
CA GLU A 307 22.61 17.35 -0.03
C GLU A 307 22.86 16.51 -1.28
N HIS A 308 21.80 16.04 -1.95
CA HIS A 308 21.86 15.11 -3.08
C HIS A 308 20.81 15.44 -4.16
N PRO A 309 20.93 16.58 -4.87
CA PRO A 309 19.93 17.02 -5.86
C PRO A 309 19.78 16.03 -7.03
N ASP A 310 20.86 15.34 -7.43
CA ASP A 310 20.86 14.28 -8.44
C ASP A 310 19.96 13.10 -8.03
N ILE A 311 20.04 12.69 -6.76
CA ILE A 311 19.20 11.62 -6.22
C ILE A 311 17.75 12.07 -6.14
N LEU A 312 17.46 13.31 -5.73
CA LEU A 312 16.09 13.82 -5.70
C LEU A 312 15.45 13.79 -7.09
N GLU A 313 16.18 14.21 -8.14
CA GLU A 313 15.71 14.14 -9.52
C GLU A 313 15.42 12.69 -9.94
N TYR A 314 16.35 11.77 -9.65
CA TYR A 314 16.17 10.34 -9.90
C TYR A 314 14.94 9.76 -9.18
N LEU A 315 14.72 10.07 -7.91
CA LEU A 315 13.57 9.60 -7.15
C LEU A 315 12.25 10.17 -7.70
N ARG A 316 12.23 11.45 -8.09
CA ARG A 316 11.07 12.11 -8.71
C ARG A 316 10.74 11.57 -10.10
N SER A 317 11.72 11.07 -10.83
CA SER A 317 11.47 10.35 -12.10
C SER A 317 10.90 8.93 -11.91
N GLY A 318 10.68 8.49 -10.67
CA GLY A 318 10.15 7.17 -10.33
C GLY A 318 11.21 6.12 -10.01
N GLY A 319 12.50 6.49 -9.99
CA GLY A 319 13.61 5.57 -9.74
C GLY A 319 13.66 4.95 -8.33
N PHE A 320 12.72 5.28 -7.46
CA PHE A 320 12.58 4.67 -6.14
C PHE A 320 11.81 3.35 -6.13
N SER A 321 11.22 2.94 -7.23
CA SER A 321 10.52 1.67 -7.45
C SER A 321 10.97 1.03 -8.75
N VAL A 322 10.75 -0.27 -8.92
CA VAL A 322 11.28 -1.07 -10.02
C VAL A 322 10.17 -1.46 -10.98
N GLN A 323 10.39 -1.23 -12.26
CA GLN A 323 9.51 -1.65 -13.35
C GLN A 323 10.04 -2.95 -13.99
N MET A 324 9.42 -4.07 -13.66
CA MET A 324 9.86 -5.38 -14.15
C MET A 324 9.27 -5.76 -15.51
N ASN A 325 8.12 -5.18 -15.90
CA ASN A 325 7.39 -5.54 -17.11
C ASN A 325 7.06 -4.31 -17.94
N GLU A 326 7.14 -4.47 -19.27
CA GLU A 326 6.82 -3.43 -20.24
C GLU A 326 5.32 -3.26 -20.49
N ASP A 327 4.52 -4.29 -20.18
CA ASP A 327 3.08 -4.34 -20.52
C ASP A 327 2.15 -3.77 -19.44
N ASN A 328 2.69 -3.33 -18.29
CA ASN A 328 1.86 -2.91 -17.17
C ASN A 328 2.23 -1.50 -16.67
N PRO A 329 1.50 -0.46 -17.10
CA PRO A 329 1.78 0.92 -16.70
C PRO A 329 1.49 1.23 -15.22
N PHE A 330 0.92 0.28 -14.49
CA PHE A 330 0.68 0.34 -13.04
C PHE A 330 1.41 -0.81 -12.32
N GLY A 331 2.57 -1.22 -12.86
CA GLY A 331 3.27 -2.44 -12.49
C GLY A 331 4.57 -2.25 -11.71
N ARG A 332 4.97 -1.03 -11.38
CA ARG A 332 6.17 -0.80 -10.56
C ARG A 332 5.98 -1.38 -9.16
N ILE A 333 7.03 -1.94 -8.60
CA ILE A 333 7.05 -2.53 -7.26
C ILE A 333 8.18 -1.92 -6.42
N PRO A 334 8.07 -1.94 -5.08
CA PRO A 334 9.16 -1.57 -4.19
C PRO A 334 10.46 -2.33 -4.46
N VAL A 335 11.61 -1.69 -4.27
CA VAL A 335 12.93 -2.31 -4.48
C VAL A 335 13.12 -3.55 -3.60
N ASP A 336 12.75 -3.48 -2.33
CA ASP A 336 12.82 -4.60 -1.38
C ASP A 336 11.85 -5.74 -1.77
N GLN A 337 10.66 -5.44 -2.30
CA GLN A 337 9.75 -6.45 -2.87
C GLN A 337 10.36 -7.16 -4.06
N THR A 338 11.15 -6.46 -4.89
CA THR A 338 11.85 -7.09 -6.02
C THR A 338 12.81 -8.16 -5.54
N CYS A 339 13.55 -7.92 -4.44
CA CYS A 339 14.40 -8.94 -3.83
C CYS A 339 13.60 -10.15 -3.34
N GLU A 340 12.45 -9.91 -2.69
CA GLU A 340 11.58 -11.00 -2.18
C GLU A 340 10.98 -11.86 -3.32
N GLU A 341 10.56 -11.23 -4.41
CA GLU A 341 9.94 -11.92 -5.55
C GLU A 341 10.96 -12.61 -6.48
N THR A 342 12.24 -12.24 -6.41
CA THR A 342 13.31 -12.81 -7.26
C THR A 342 14.27 -13.67 -6.45
N VAL A 343 15.32 -13.08 -5.86
CA VAL A 343 16.41 -13.81 -5.20
C VAL A 343 15.91 -14.66 -4.03
N ASN A 344 15.09 -14.07 -3.15
CA ASN A 344 14.60 -14.78 -1.97
C ASN A 344 13.63 -15.91 -2.35
N ASN A 345 12.74 -15.66 -3.30
CA ASN A 345 11.82 -16.69 -3.80
C ASN A 345 12.57 -17.83 -4.48
N ASP A 346 13.53 -17.53 -5.36
CA ASP A 346 14.36 -18.54 -6.03
C ASP A 346 15.19 -19.35 -5.01
N THR A 347 15.73 -18.68 -3.99
CA THR A 347 16.52 -19.31 -2.93
C THR A 347 15.65 -20.24 -2.06
N GLN A 348 14.42 -19.85 -1.73
CA GLN A 348 13.50 -20.62 -0.91
C GLN A 348 12.71 -21.69 -1.67
N SER A 349 12.78 -21.70 -3.00
CA SER A 349 12.09 -22.68 -3.85
C SER A 349 12.73 -24.06 -3.81
N SER A 350 12.03 -25.06 -4.37
CA SER A 350 12.59 -26.40 -4.58
C SER A 350 13.82 -26.33 -5.49
N GLY A 351 14.93 -26.93 -5.07
CA GLY A 351 16.24 -26.81 -5.75
C GLY A 351 17.05 -25.57 -5.34
N GLY A 352 16.51 -24.68 -4.49
CA GLY A 352 17.25 -23.68 -3.74
C GLY A 352 17.69 -24.23 -2.39
N THR A 353 17.28 -23.58 -1.27
CA THR A 353 17.59 -24.07 0.09
C THR A 353 16.64 -25.18 0.57
N LYS A 354 15.50 -25.37 -0.08
CA LYS A 354 14.56 -26.43 0.26
C LYS A 354 15.13 -27.81 -0.11
N GLY A 355 15.37 -28.65 0.88
CA GLY A 355 16.06 -29.94 0.71
C GLY A 355 17.57 -29.84 0.58
N PHE A 356 18.13 -28.68 0.93
CA PHE A 356 19.54 -28.36 0.82
C PHE A 356 20.38 -29.10 1.86
N SER A 357 21.50 -29.68 1.42
CA SER A 357 22.46 -30.27 2.35
C SER A 357 23.37 -29.22 2.95
N LEU A 358 23.44 -29.17 4.29
CA LEU A 358 24.35 -28.25 5.01
C LEU A 358 25.83 -28.67 4.97
N ARG A 359 26.22 -29.59 4.07
CA ARG A 359 27.63 -29.95 3.89
C ARG A 359 28.41 -28.74 3.36
N PRO A 360 29.60 -28.42 3.93
CA PRO A 360 30.36 -27.22 3.58
C PRO A 360 30.61 -27.03 2.08
N ASN A 361 30.92 -28.10 1.35
CA ASN A 361 31.15 -28.05 -0.09
C ASN A 361 29.88 -27.73 -0.90
N VAL A 362 28.70 -28.11 -0.42
CA VAL A 362 27.41 -27.78 -1.05
C VAL A 362 27.07 -26.32 -0.80
N VAL A 363 27.27 -25.87 0.44
CA VAL A 363 27.06 -24.48 0.86
C VAL A 363 27.96 -23.54 0.04
N SER A 364 29.25 -23.85 -0.05
CA SER A 364 30.21 -23.06 -0.84
C SER A 364 29.82 -22.96 -2.32
N LYS A 365 29.42 -24.08 -2.94
CA LYS A 365 28.94 -24.08 -4.33
C LYS A 365 27.67 -23.27 -4.51
N PHE A 366 26.75 -23.34 -3.56
CA PHE A 366 25.53 -22.54 -3.61
C PHE A 366 25.83 -21.04 -3.60
N TYR A 367 26.72 -20.59 -2.71
CA TYR A 367 27.15 -19.18 -2.68
C TYR A 367 27.84 -18.73 -3.98
N LEU A 368 28.67 -19.57 -4.57
CA LEU A 368 29.36 -19.26 -5.83
C LEU A 368 28.41 -19.09 -7.03
N VAL A 369 27.27 -19.79 -7.03
CA VAL A 369 26.31 -19.73 -8.16
C VAL A 369 25.08 -18.87 -7.87
N ALA A 370 24.90 -18.37 -6.64
CA ALA A 370 23.71 -17.66 -6.22
C ALA A 370 23.42 -16.42 -7.09
N GLU A 371 24.43 -15.63 -7.41
CA GLU A 371 24.32 -14.44 -8.26
C GLU A 371 23.90 -14.76 -9.70
N TYR A 372 24.36 -15.90 -10.26
CA TYR A 372 24.06 -16.29 -11.63
C TYR A 372 22.71 -16.98 -11.76
N ARG A 373 22.22 -17.60 -10.69
CA ARG A 373 21.03 -18.41 -10.71
C ARG A 373 19.80 -17.63 -11.13
N SER A 374 19.51 -16.51 -10.52
CA SER A 374 18.33 -15.70 -10.83
C SER A 374 18.44 -15.09 -12.23
N THR A 375 19.65 -14.67 -12.66
CA THR A 375 19.91 -14.21 -14.02
C THR A 375 19.67 -15.34 -15.04
N PHE A 376 20.22 -16.52 -14.78
CA PHE A 376 20.05 -17.70 -15.64
C PHE A 376 18.60 -18.12 -15.77
N LEU A 377 17.87 -18.22 -14.64
CA LEU A 377 16.47 -18.58 -14.65
C LEU A 377 15.61 -17.57 -15.42
N ARG A 378 15.91 -16.28 -15.29
CA ARG A 378 15.22 -15.24 -16.06
C ARG A 378 15.49 -15.39 -17.55
N GLN A 379 16.75 -15.50 -17.97
CA GLN A 379 17.11 -15.70 -19.37
C GLN A 379 16.49 -16.98 -19.94
N LEU A 380 16.48 -18.07 -19.18
CA LEU A 380 15.84 -19.32 -19.60
C LEU A 380 14.32 -19.14 -19.81
N LYS A 381 13.64 -18.43 -18.91
CA LYS A 381 12.22 -18.10 -19.04
C LYS A 381 11.95 -17.22 -20.26
N ASP A 382 12.81 -16.24 -20.53
CA ASP A 382 12.72 -15.36 -21.70
C ASP A 382 12.89 -16.17 -23.00
N ILE A 383 13.88 -17.08 -23.07
CA ILE A 383 14.12 -17.96 -24.21
C ILE A 383 12.95 -18.93 -24.44
N LEU A 384 12.36 -19.45 -23.38
CA LEU A 384 11.22 -20.35 -23.44
C LEU A 384 9.89 -19.63 -23.63
N HIS A 385 9.90 -18.31 -23.77
CA HIS A 385 8.71 -17.46 -23.84
C HIS A 385 7.71 -17.70 -22.68
N ILE A 386 8.22 -18.10 -21.51
CA ILE A 386 7.44 -18.22 -20.29
C ILE A 386 7.27 -16.81 -19.70
N ASN A 387 6.31 -16.07 -20.26
CA ASN A 387 6.05 -14.69 -19.85
C ASN A 387 5.52 -14.62 -18.41
N TRP A 388 6.15 -13.81 -17.60
CA TRP A 388 5.65 -13.40 -16.28
C TRP A 388 4.35 -12.58 -16.40
N SER A 389 4.07 -11.99 -17.56
CA SER A 389 2.89 -11.18 -17.88
C SER A 389 1.57 -11.90 -17.62
N SER A 390 1.52 -13.23 -17.76
CA SER A 390 0.30 -14.01 -17.50
C SER A 390 -0.17 -13.96 -16.03
N PHE A 391 0.71 -13.61 -15.09
CA PHE A 391 0.36 -13.46 -13.66
C PHE A 391 -0.16 -12.07 -13.30
N GLN A 392 0.25 -11.03 -13.99
CA GLN A 392 -0.07 -9.64 -13.62
C GLN A 392 -1.43 -9.17 -14.15
N HIS A 393 -1.94 -9.73 -15.24
CA HIS A 393 -3.23 -9.35 -15.82
C HIS A 393 -4.45 -10.07 -15.21
N LYS A 394 -4.27 -10.86 -14.15
CA LYS A 394 -5.40 -11.53 -13.48
C LYS A 394 -6.48 -10.55 -13.01
N ASP A 395 -6.10 -9.35 -12.59
CA ASP A 395 -7.02 -8.32 -12.13
C ASP A 395 -7.94 -7.76 -13.24
N LEU A 396 -7.61 -8.02 -14.53
CA LEU A 396 -8.43 -7.67 -15.69
C LEU A 396 -9.28 -8.84 -16.22
N GLN A 397 -9.10 -10.05 -15.68
CA GLN A 397 -9.87 -11.21 -16.11
C GLN A 397 -11.33 -11.11 -15.62
N PRO A 398 -12.33 -11.39 -16.48
CA PRO A 398 -13.75 -11.30 -16.10
C PRO A 398 -14.11 -12.13 -14.87
N THR A 399 -13.53 -13.34 -14.72
CA THR A 399 -13.74 -14.20 -13.56
C THR A 399 -13.24 -13.57 -12.26
N ARG A 400 -12.11 -12.86 -12.33
CA ARG A 400 -11.56 -12.14 -11.17
C ARG A 400 -12.40 -10.94 -10.81
N ILE A 401 -12.83 -10.17 -11.80
CA ILE A 401 -13.70 -9.00 -11.60
C ILE A 401 -15.02 -9.41 -10.97
N ALA A 402 -15.66 -10.46 -11.51
CA ALA A 402 -16.90 -11.00 -10.96
C ALA A 402 -16.73 -11.50 -9.51
N ARG A 403 -15.61 -12.17 -9.21
CA ARG A 403 -15.31 -12.62 -7.85
C ARG A 403 -15.13 -11.45 -6.89
N ASP A 404 -14.36 -10.43 -7.26
CA ASP A 404 -14.13 -9.27 -6.41
C ASP A 404 -15.44 -8.50 -6.16
N GLU A 405 -16.34 -8.41 -7.16
CA GLU A 405 -17.66 -7.82 -7.00
C GLU A 405 -18.56 -8.66 -6.06
N SER A 406 -18.54 -9.98 -6.21
CA SER A 406 -19.25 -10.91 -5.31
C SER A 406 -18.75 -10.76 -3.86
N ASP A 407 -17.44 -10.71 -3.66
CA ASP A 407 -16.84 -10.57 -2.33
C ASP A 407 -17.23 -9.22 -1.67
N VAL A 408 -17.23 -8.12 -2.42
CA VAL A 408 -17.70 -6.81 -1.92
C VAL A 408 -19.16 -6.86 -1.53
N LYS A 409 -20.03 -7.46 -2.36
CA LYS A 409 -21.47 -7.62 -2.04
C LYS A 409 -21.66 -8.48 -0.79
N SER A 410 -20.88 -9.55 -0.62
CA SER A 410 -20.90 -10.38 0.59
C SER A 410 -20.54 -9.59 1.85
N ILE A 411 -19.46 -8.77 1.81
CA ILE A 411 -19.09 -7.90 2.93
C ILE A 411 -20.23 -6.94 3.27
N ILE A 412 -20.80 -6.27 2.26
CA ILE A 412 -21.90 -5.32 2.46
C ILE A 412 -23.12 -6.04 3.06
N SER A 413 -23.47 -7.23 2.56
CA SER A 413 -24.60 -8.02 3.08
C SER A 413 -24.40 -8.40 4.55
N VAL A 414 -23.19 -8.81 4.94
CA VAL A 414 -22.86 -9.11 6.34
C VAL A 414 -23.05 -7.87 7.22
N LEU A 415 -22.55 -6.71 6.79
CA LEU A 415 -22.63 -5.46 7.54
C LEU A 415 -24.03 -4.83 7.60
N GLN A 416 -24.90 -5.10 6.63
CA GLN A 416 -26.27 -4.55 6.60
C GLN A 416 -27.34 -5.47 7.20
N ASN A 417 -27.18 -6.78 6.98
CA ASN A 417 -28.27 -7.73 7.22
C ASN A 417 -27.99 -8.69 8.40
N THR A 418 -26.70 -8.99 8.66
CA THR A 418 -26.33 -9.98 9.69
C THR A 418 -25.82 -9.29 10.95
N TRP A 419 -24.98 -8.26 10.78
CA TRP A 419 -24.32 -7.54 11.86
C TRP A 419 -24.64 -6.04 11.84
N LEU A 420 -23.72 -5.22 12.33
CA LEU A 420 -23.96 -3.79 12.49
C LEU A 420 -23.26 -2.98 11.38
N ASN A 421 -24.06 -2.11 10.73
CA ASN A 421 -23.50 -1.13 9.82
C ASN A 421 -22.77 -0.03 10.62
N PRO A 422 -21.46 0.15 10.44
CA PRO A 422 -20.68 1.13 11.20
C PRO A 422 -21.14 2.59 10.97
N PHE A 423 -21.86 2.88 9.88
CA PHE A 423 -22.35 4.21 9.54
C PHE A 423 -23.82 4.42 9.86
N ASN A 424 -24.44 3.50 10.61
CA ASN A 424 -25.80 3.69 11.10
C ASN A 424 -25.83 4.83 12.13
N PRO A 425 -26.59 5.92 11.90
CA PRO A 425 -26.65 7.09 12.78
C PRO A 425 -27.22 6.79 14.18
N ASP A 426 -27.98 5.71 14.33
CA ASP A 426 -28.53 5.28 15.60
C ASP A 426 -27.50 4.65 16.54
N LEU A 427 -26.36 4.19 16.00
CA LEU A 427 -25.28 3.58 16.76
C LEU A 427 -24.25 4.62 17.19
N ARG A 428 -24.46 5.17 18.42
CA ARG A 428 -23.59 6.23 18.94
C ARG A 428 -22.36 5.73 19.67
N ASP A 429 -22.44 4.57 20.33
CA ASP A 429 -21.33 4.00 21.09
C ASP A 429 -20.40 3.14 20.22
N LEU A 430 -19.17 2.98 20.68
CA LEU A 430 -18.21 2.08 20.05
C LEU A 430 -18.55 0.64 20.41
N VAL A 431 -18.96 -0.14 19.44
CA VAL A 431 -19.36 -1.54 19.59
C VAL A 431 -18.58 -2.44 18.64
N CYS A 432 -18.40 -3.70 19.02
CA CYS A 432 -17.92 -4.73 18.10
C CYS A 432 -19.01 -5.06 17.09
N LEU A 433 -18.71 -5.05 15.79
CA LEU A 433 -19.71 -5.22 14.72
C LEU A 433 -20.40 -6.57 14.75
N SER A 434 -19.69 -7.64 15.13
CA SER A 434 -20.21 -9.01 15.14
C SER A 434 -21.03 -9.36 16.38
N THR A 435 -20.63 -8.83 17.55
CA THR A 435 -21.26 -9.19 18.83
C THR A 435 -22.19 -8.12 19.39
N GLY A 436 -22.12 -6.88 18.89
CA GLY A 436 -22.82 -5.73 19.46
C GLY A 436 -22.33 -5.30 20.85
N LYS A 437 -21.24 -5.93 21.36
CA LYS A 437 -20.70 -5.60 22.68
C LYS A 437 -20.12 -4.21 22.70
N VAL A 438 -20.57 -3.38 23.64
CA VAL A 438 -20.09 -2.01 23.83
C VAL A 438 -18.70 -2.06 24.47
N ALA A 439 -17.74 -1.32 23.92
CA ALA A 439 -16.42 -1.14 24.50
C ALA A 439 -16.49 -0.36 25.81
N THR A 440 -15.61 -0.67 26.77
CA THR A 440 -15.54 0.10 28.03
C THR A 440 -15.11 1.55 27.77
N PRO A 441 -15.45 2.52 28.64
CA PRO A 441 -15.11 3.93 28.45
C PRO A 441 -13.60 4.16 28.20
N ASN A 442 -12.73 3.44 28.92
CA ASN A 442 -11.28 3.54 28.73
C ASN A 442 -10.85 3.06 27.34
N VAL A 443 -11.34 1.89 26.91
CA VAL A 443 -11.05 1.35 25.58
C VAL A 443 -11.58 2.28 24.48
N GLN A 444 -12.80 2.84 24.65
CA GLN A 444 -13.33 3.83 23.70
C GLN A 444 -12.40 5.05 23.60
N HIS A 445 -11.97 5.59 24.76
CA HIS A 445 -11.08 6.74 24.81
C HIS A 445 -9.77 6.44 24.07
N ASP A 446 -9.08 5.36 24.45
CA ASP A 446 -7.77 4.99 23.91
C ASP A 446 -7.82 4.75 22.39
N LEU A 447 -8.83 4.01 21.93
CA LEU A 447 -8.99 3.75 20.49
C LEU A 447 -9.32 5.01 19.69
N LEU A 448 -10.14 5.92 20.22
CA LEU A 448 -10.50 7.15 19.51
C LEU A 448 -9.39 8.22 19.54
N GLN A 449 -8.51 8.19 20.52
CA GLN A 449 -7.39 9.13 20.64
C GLN A 449 -6.06 8.59 20.10
N ALA A 450 -6.01 7.35 19.62
CA ALA A 450 -4.76 6.69 19.25
C ALA A 450 -3.94 7.50 18.21
N LYS A 451 -4.58 8.06 17.17
CA LYS A 451 -3.88 8.90 16.19
C LYS A 451 -3.30 10.17 16.82
N ASP A 452 -4.09 10.86 17.62
CA ASP A 452 -3.67 12.12 18.28
C ASP A 452 -2.50 11.87 19.23
N VAL A 453 -2.52 10.74 19.97
CA VAL A 453 -1.41 10.31 20.84
C VAL A 453 -0.15 10.06 20.01
N GLY A 454 -0.28 9.32 18.90
CA GLY A 454 0.83 9.05 17.98
C GLY A 454 1.40 10.33 17.35
N GLU A 455 0.56 11.27 16.93
CA GLU A 455 0.99 12.56 16.38
C GLU A 455 1.75 13.40 17.42
N LYS A 456 1.27 13.44 18.67
CA LYS A 456 1.98 14.11 19.77
C LYS A 456 3.33 13.47 20.06
N ALA A 457 3.39 12.13 20.10
CA ALA A 457 4.63 11.41 20.30
C ALA A 457 5.62 11.63 19.14
N TYR A 458 5.15 11.61 17.89
CA TYR A 458 5.97 11.93 16.72
C TYR A 458 6.51 13.35 16.77
N LYS A 459 5.68 14.33 17.09
CA LYS A 459 6.09 15.72 17.23
C LYS A 459 7.17 15.87 18.31
N ALA A 460 6.95 15.31 19.50
CA ALA A 460 7.92 15.34 20.60
C ALA A 460 9.24 14.60 20.27
N PHE A 461 9.20 13.62 19.38
CA PHE A 461 10.41 12.92 18.91
C PHE A 461 11.21 13.74 17.88
N ARG A 462 10.51 14.50 17.03
CA ARG A 462 11.13 15.33 15.99
C ARG A 462 11.74 16.62 16.53
N ASP A 463 11.07 17.29 17.50
CA ASP A 463 11.50 18.55 18.13
C ASP A 463 12.61 18.29 19.15
#